data_3607f160b8e99430b26cd454cb036991
#
_entry.id   3607f160b8e99430b26cd454cb036991
#
_cell.length_a   1.000
_cell.length_b   1.000
_cell.length_c   1.000
_cell.angle_alpha   90.00
_cell.angle_beta   90.00
_cell.angle_gamma   90.00
#
_symmetry.space_group_name_H-M   'P 1'
#
loop_
_entity.id
_entity.type
_entity.pdbx_description
1 polymer ?
#
loop_
_entity_poly.entity_id
_entity_poly.type
_entity_poly.pdbx_seq_one_letter_code
_entity_poly.pdbx_strand_id
1 'polypeptide(L)' 'MMMMMMMMMMMMMMMMIMMMMMMTMMMTM' A
#
# COMPACT_ATOMS: atom_id res chain seq x y z
N MET A 1 -12.77 -20.87 0.79
CA MET A 1 -13.06 -19.48 0.55
C MET A 1 -11.83 -18.62 0.74
N MET A 2 -11.50 -17.86 -0.26
CA MET A 2 -10.24 -17.11 -0.29
C MET A 2 -10.41 -15.64 0.03
N MET A 3 -11.46 -15.30 0.73
CA MET A 3 -11.75 -13.91 1.03
C MET A 3 -10.69 -13.26 1.92
N MET A 4 -10.20 -14.01 2.86
CA MET A 4 -9.21 -13.48 3.81
C MET A 4 -7.89 -13.18 3.13
N MET A 5 -7.50 -14.02 2.22
CA MET A 5 -6.24 -13.84 1.51
C MET A 5 -6.29 -12.63 0.59
N MET A 6 -7.42 -12.42 -0.02
CA MET A 6 -7.63 -11.29 -0.90
C MET A 6 -7.58 -9.99 -0.12
N MET A 7 -8.18 -9.99 1.04
CA MET A 7 -8.19 -8.81 1.91
C MET A 7 -6.79 -8.46 2.36
N MET A 8 -6.02 -9.47 2.70
CA MET A 8 -4.64 -9.27 3.15
C MET A 8 -3.79 -8.70 2.04
N MET A 9 -3.98 -9.21 0.85
CA MET A 9 -3.23 -8.74 -0.31
C MET A 9 -3.56 -7.29 -0.61
N MET A 10 -4.82 -6.95 -0.50
CA MET A 10 -5.28 -5.58 -0.75
C MET A 10 -4.69 -4.62 0.28
N MET A 11 -4.65 -5.04 1.51
CA MET A 11 -4.08 -4.22 2.59
C MET A 11 -2.60 -3.99 2.36
N MET A 12 -1.91 -5.01 1.93
CA MET A 12 -0.47 -4.90 1.66
C MET A 12 -0.21 -3.94 0.50
N MET A 13 -1.04 -4.02 -0.51
CA MET A 13 -0.92 -3.14 -1.67
C MET A 13 -1.16 -1.69 -1.27
N MET A 14 -2.15 -1.47 -0.43
CA MET A 14 -2.47 -0.13 0.04
C MET A 14 -1.32 0.45 0.82
N MET A 15 -0.71 -0.35 1.65
CA MET A 15 0.44 0.08 2.44
C MET A 15 1.60 0.47 1.55
N MET A 16 1.81 -0.29 0.51
CA MET A 16 2.88 0.00 -0.45
C MET A 16 2.66 1.32 -1.16
N ILE A 17 1.42 1.55 -1.56
CA ILE A 17 1.07 2.79 -2.24
C ILE A 17 1.26 3.98 -1.31
N MET A 18 0.88 3.83 -0.08
CA MET A 18 1.04 4.89 0.91
C MET A 18 2.51 5.23 1.11
N MET A 19 3.33 4.22 1.18
CA MET A 19 4.77 4.42 1.34
C MET A 19 5.37 5.14 0.15
N MET A 20 4.92 4.78 -1.03
CA MET A 20 5.40 5.41 -2.26
C MET A 20 5.00 6.88 -2.30
N MET A 21 3.80 7.16 -1.88
CA MET A 21 3.29 8.54 -1.84
C MET A 21 4.10 9.39 -0.88
N MET A 22 4.42 8.83 0.26
CA MET A 22 5.22 9.53 1.27
C MET A 22 6.61 9.83 0.74
N MET A 23 7.18 8.89 0.05
CA MET A 23 8.52 9.05 -0.51
C MET A 23 8.55 10.14 -1.56
N THR A 24 7.51 10.19 -2.37
CA THR A 24 7.42 11.19 -3.42
C THR A 24 7.28 12.58 -2.82
N MET A 25 6.54 12.69 -1.77
CA MET A 25 6.35 13.97 -1.08
C MET A 25 7.65 14.45 -0.49
N MET A 26 8.40 13.55 0.07
CA MET A 26 9.70 13.89 0.67
C MET A 26 10.70 14.33 -0.37
N MET A 27 10.60 13.76 -1.54
CA MET A 27 11.54 14.08 -2.62
C MET A 27 11.25 15.43 -3.26
N THR A 28 9.98 15.80 -3.27
CA THR A 28 9.58 17.07 -3.87
C THR A 28 9.71 18.24 -2.90
N MET A 29 9.98 17.94 -1.69
CA MET A 29 10.17 18.98 -0.67
C MET A 29 11.61 19.45 -0.67
#